data_b4333fe1efac02ded655d74670d98059
#
_entry.id   b4333fe1efac02ded655d74670d98059
#
_cell.length_a   1.000
_cell.length_b   1.000
_cell.length_c   1.000
_cell.angle_alpha   90.00
_cell.angle_beta   90.00
_cell.angle_gamma   90.00
#
_symmetry.space_group_name_H-M   'P 1'
#
loop_
_entity.id
_entity.type
_entity.pdbx_description
1 polymer ?
#
loop_
_entity_poly.entity_id
_entity_poly.type
_entity_poly.pdbx_seq_one_letter_code
_entity_poly.pdbx_strand_id
1 'polypeptide(L)'
;MPIAFPNEVHKGEAYIITQIDSEEPQPYRCKIIKNTAQSAPGQKGLVIEITDDRLLSKTGGLVQGMSGSPIVQDGRIAAVVTHVFVNEPNRGYGVYAFWMYSVACGEN
;
A
#
# COMPACT_ATOMS: atom_id res chain seq x y z
N MET A 1 0.42 13.64 -7.67
CA MET A 1 -0.76 13.06 -7.03
C MET A 1 -0.76 13.45 -5.57
N PRO A 2 -1.85 13.97 -5.05
CA PRO A 2 -1.89 14.38 -3.65
C PRO A 2 -1.83 13.20 -2.70
N ILE A 3 -1.38 13.48 -1.48
CA ILE A 3 -1.32 12.47 -0.41
C ILE A 3 -2.56 12.60 0.46
N ALA A 4 -3.20 11.48 0.74
CA ALA A 4 -4.37 11.45 1.61
C ALA A 4 -3.97 11.63 3.06
N PHE A 5 -4.74 12.39 3.83
CA PHE A 5 -4.59 12.41 5.27
C PHE A 5 -5.09 11.09 5.86
N PRO A 6 -4.59 10.66 7.02
CA PRO A 6 -5.02 9.39 7.59
C PRO A 6 -6.52 9.23 7.74
N ASN A 7 -7.24 10.32 8.04
CA ASN A 7 -8.69 10.26 8.19
C ASN A 7 -9.45 10.17 6.86
N GLU A 8 -8.75 10.33 5.75
CA GLU A 8 -9.34 10.17 4.42
C GLU A 8 -9.20 8.75 3.89
N VAL A 9 -8.37 7.94 4.52
CA VAL A 9 -8.14 6.55 4.12
C VAL A 9 -9.19 5.67 4.77
N HIS A 10 -9.83 4.82 3.97
CA HIS A 10 -10.90 3.97 4.48
C HIS A 10 -10.78 2.55 3.95
N LYS A 11 -11.46 1.61 4.59
CA LYS A 11 -11.53 0.24 4.11
C LYS A 11 -12.27 0.19 2.78
N GLY A 12 -11.81 -0.65 1.87
CA GLY A 12 -12.43 -0.81 0.57
C GLY A 12 -11.44 -0.82 -0.58
N GLU A 13 -11.95 -0.61 -1.77
CA GLU A 13 -11.17 -0.67 -3.00
C GLU A 13 -10.04 0.35 -3.04
N ALA A 14 -8.91 -0.09 -3.56
CA ALA A 14 -7.73 0.75 -3.77
C ALA A 14 -6.90 0.13 -4.89
N TYR A 15 -5.77 0.77 -5.22
CA TYR A 15 -4.85 0.27 -6.23
C TYR A 15 -3.44 0.32 -5.69
N ILE A 16 -2.68 -0.76 -5.95
CA ILE A 16 -1.24 -0.74 -5.71
C ILE A 16 -0.57 -0.45 -7.06
N ILE A 17 0.36 0.48 -7.08
CA ILE A 17 1.12 0.79 -8.28
C ILE A 17 2.47 0.12 -8.16
N THR A 18 2.70 -0.86 -9.02
CA THR A 18 3.93 -1.63 -8.95
C THR A 18 4.34 -2.11 -10.33
N GLN A 19 5.60 -2.46 -10.46
CA GLN A 19 6.18 -2.97 -11.69
C GLN A 19 6.41 -4.46 -11.55
N ILE A 20 5.96 -5.22 -12.54
CA ILE A 20 6.18 -6.67 -12.61
C ILE A 20 7.13 -6.94 -13.77
N ASP A 21 8.16 -7.73 -13.49
CA ASP A 21 9.19 -8.06 -14.49
C ASP A 21 9.84 -6.76 -15.03
N SER A 22 9.94 -6.62 -16.33
CA SER A 22 10.51 -5.43 -16.96
C SER A 22 9.43 -4.47 -17.48
N GLU A 23 8.18 -4.70 -17.11
CA GLU A 23 7.09 -3.83 -17.54
C GLU A 23 7.11 -2.52 -16.76
N GLU A 24 6.44 -1.51 -17.30
CA GLU A 24 6.30 -0.23 -16.62
C GLU A 24 5.37 -0.38 -15.40
N PRO A 25 5.54 0.47 -14.38
CA PRO A 25 4.62 0.45 -13.23
C PRO A 25 3.18 0.63 -13.68
N GLN A 26 2.30 -0.21 -13.14
CA GLN A 26 0.88 -0.18 -13.45
C GLN A 26 0.05 -0.34 -12.19
N PRO A 27 -1.20 0.15 -12.21
CA PRO A 27 -2.11 -0.04 -11.08
C PRO A 27 -2.72 -1.44 -11.11
N TYR A 28 -2.73 -2.08 -9.96
CA TYR A 28 -3.39 -3.37 -9.76
C TYR A 28 -4.38 -3.24 -8.60
N ARG A 29 -5.52 -3.90 -8.73
CA ARG A 29 -6.57 -3.79 -7.72
C ARG A 29 -6.18 -4.43 -6.40
N CYS A 30 -6.51 -3.76 -5.33
CA CYS A 30 -6.35 -4.28 -3.98
C CYS A 30 -7.44 -3.71 -3.10
N LYS A 31 -7.49 -4.17 -1.86
CA LYS A 31 -8.41 -3.65 -0.85
C LYS A 31 -7.65 -3.32 0.40
N ILE A 32 -8.06 -2.25 1.04
CA ILE A 32 -7.64 -1.95 2.41
C ILE A 32 -8.63 -2.66 3.31
N ILE A 33 -8.17 -3.74 3.97
CA ILE A 33 -9.06 -4.56 4.79
C ILE A 33 -9.00 -4.19 6.27
N LYS A 34 -8.00 -3.41 6.67
CA LYS A 34 -7.89 -2.92 8.03
C LYS A 34 -7.16 -1.58 8.01
N ASN A 35 -7.73 -0.58 8.67
CA ASN A 35 -7.09 0.72 8.83
C ASN A 35 -7.18 1.14 10.28
N THR A 36 -6.10 0.88 11.02
CA THR A 36 -6.02 1.27 12.42
C THR A 36 -5.51 2.71 12.49
N ALA A 37 -6.15 3.52 13.32
CA ALA A 37 -5.68 4.89 13.53
C ALA A 37 -4.22 4.85 14.00
N GLN A 38 -3.39 5.62 13.31
CA GLN A 38 -1.96 5.63 13.53
C GLN A 38 -1.57 6.98 14.13
N SER A 39 -1.02 6.96 15.33
CA SER A 39 -0.67 8.18 16.04
C SER A 39 0.79 8.62 15.83
N ALA A 40 1.61 7.74 15.25
CA ALA A 40 3.02 8.03 15.03
C ALA A 40 3.54 7.30 13.79
N PRO A 41 4.59 7.83 13.14
CA PRO A 41 5.21 7.17 12.00
C PRO A 41 5.79 5.82 12.39
N GLY A 42 5.88 4.92 11.41
CA GLY A 42 6.51 3.62 11.60
C GLY A 42 5.61 2.54 12.16
N GLN A 43 4.39 2.87 12.53
CA GLN A 43 3.41 1.87 12.98
C GLN A 43 2.75 1.19 11.78
N LYS A 44 2.37 -0.08 11.98
CA LYS A 44 1.66 -0.83 10.94
C LYS A 44 0.18 -0.48 10.99
N GLY A 45 -0.18 0.60 10.30
CA GLY A 45 -1.54 1.15 10.38
C GLY A 45 -2.54 0.50 9.44
N LEU A 46 -2.08 -0.22 8.42
CA LEU A 46 -2.95 -0.72 7.36
C LEU A 46 -2.62 -2.17 7.04
N VAL A 47 -3.66 -2.93 6.72
CA VAL A 47 -3.54 -4.27 6.13
C VAL A 47 -4.17 -4.22 4.75
N ILE A 48 -3.45 -4.68 3.75
CA ILE A 48 -3.83 -4.60 2.35
C ILE A 48 -3.92 -6.01 1.78
N GLU A 49 -4.94 -6.26 0.98
CA GLU A 49 -5.13 -7.54 0.30
C GLU A 49 -5.17 -7.32 -1.20
N ILE A 50 -4.37 -8.09 -1.94
CA ILE A 50 -4.38 -8.04 -3.40
C ILE A 50 -5.58 -8.80 -3.92
N THR A 51 -6.34 -8.16 -4.81
CA THR A 51 -7.52 -8.75 -5.43
C THR A 51 -7.41 -8.85 -6.95
N ASP A 52 -6.35 -8.31 -7.54
CA ASP A 52 -6.19 -8.29 -8.99
C ASP A 52 -5.64 -9.63 -9.49
N ASP A 53 -6.40 -10.28 -10.37
CA ASP A 53 -6.03 -11.60 -10.91
C ASP A 53 -4.74 -11.55 -11.71
N ARG A 54 -4.45 -10.44 -12.38
CA ARG A 54 -3.21 -10.30 -13.17
C ARG A 54 -1.99 -10.39 -12.27
N LEU A 55 -2.05 -9.70 -11.14
CA LEU A 55 -0.94 -9.71 -10.19
C LEU A 55 -0.82 -11.06 -9.50
N LEU A 56 -1.94 -11.63 -9.07
CA LEU A 56 -1.95 -12.93 -8.40
C LEU A 56 -1.44 -14.04 -9.33
N SER A 57 -1.79 -13.99 -10.61
CA SER A 57 -1.34 -14.98 -11.59
C SER A 57 0.15 -14.91 -11.83
N LYS A 58 0.73 -13.71 -11.85
CA LYS A 58 2.14 -13.55 -12.19
C LYS A 58 3.07 -13.75 -11.01
N THR A 59 2.67 -13.31 -9.82
CA THR A 59 3.57 -13.28 -8.66
C THR A 59 3.07 -14.09 -7.48
N GLY A 60 1.83 -14.57 -7.52
CA GLY A 60 1.22 -15.22 -6.39
C GLY A 60 0.79 -14.26 -5.29
N GLY A 61 0.87 -12.95 -5.55
CA GLY A 61 0.51 -11.92 -4.60
C GLY A 61 1.64 -10.92 -4.40
N LEU A 62 1.73 -10.38 -3.19
CA LEU A 62 2.79 -9.45 -2.86
C LEU A 62 4.12 -10.19 -2.68
N VAL A 63 5.19 -9.60 -3.17
CA VAL A 63 6.54 -10.14 -2.99
C VAL A 63 7.43 -9.07 -2.38
N GLN A 64 8.58 -9.50 -1.84
CA GLN A 64 9.48 -8.61 -1.11
C GLN A 64 9.87 -7.35 -1.90
N GLY A 65 10.06 -7.48 -3.21
CA GLY A 65 10.43 -6.35 -4.05
C GLY A 65 9.36 -5.28 -4.19
N MET A 66 8.16 -5.50 -3.67
CA MET A 66 7.07 -4.53 -3.73
C MET A 66 7.02 -3.60 -2.54
N SER A 67 7.90 -3.76 -1.55
CA SER A 67 8.00 -2.81 -0.45
C SER A 67 8.32 -1.43 -1.00
N GLY A 68 7.62 -0.41 -0.53
CA GLY A 68 7.74 0.93 -1.05
C GLY A 68 6.72 1.28 -2.13
N SER A 69 5.96 0.29 -2.63
CA SER A 69 4.93 0.56 -3.64
C SER A 69 3.80 1.39 -3.07
N PRO A 70 3.37 2.44 -3.78
CA PRO A 70 2.26 3.28 -3.29
C PRO A 70 0.92 2.59 -3.47
N ILE A 71 0.03 2.86 -2.51
CA ILE A 71 -1.38 2.46 -2.56
C ILE A 71 -2.19 3.73 -2.82
N VAL A 72 -2.98 3.70 -3.88
CA VAL A 72 -3.80 4.85 -4.29
C VAL A 72 -5.26 4.55 -3.99
N GLN A 73 -5.94 5.50 -3.38
CA GLN A 73 -7.36 5.42 -3.09
C GLN A 73 -7.99 6.80 -3.31
N ASP A 74 -9.09 6.81 -4.04
CA ASP A 74 -9.83 8.06 -4.32
C ASP A 74 -8.95 9.14 -4.97
N GLY A 75 -8.03 8.71 -5.84
CA GLY A 75 -7.14 9.64 -6.54
C GLY A 75 -6.01 10.22 -5.71
N ARG A 76 -5.76 9.65 -4.53
CA ARG A 76 -4.70 10.11 -3.63
C ARG A 76 -3.83 8.96 -3.18
N ILE A 77 -2.58 9.26 -2.86
CA ILE A 77 -1.69 8.25 -2.30
C ILE A 77 -2.06 8.06 -0.82
N ALA A 78 -2.64 6.91 -0.52
CA ALA A 78 -3.15 6.62 0.81
C ALA A 78 -2.09 5.99 1.71
N ALA A 79 -1.26 5.12 1.14
CA ALA A 79 -0.34 4.30 1.93
C ALA A 79 0.85 3.86 1.10
N VAL A 80 1.82 3.28 1.78
CA VAL A 80 3.00 2.67 1.15
C VAL A 80 3.16 1.29 1.76
N VAL A 81 3.38 0.28 0.93
CA VAL A 81 3.59 -1.10 1.38
C VAL A 81 4.93 -1.19 2.11
N THR A 82 4.93 -1.78 3.30
CA THR A 82 6.15 -1.93 4.10
C THR A 82 6.56 -3.37 4.32
N HIS A 83 5.61 -4.27 4.47
CA HIS A 83 5.88 -5.68 4.76
C HIS A 83 4.91 -6.57 4.01
N VAL A 84 5.41 -7.75 3.62
CA VAL A 84 4.60 -8.78 2.98
C VAL A 84 4.40 -9.91 4.00
N PHE A 85 3.19 -10.45 4.08
CA PHE A 85 2.92 -11.59 4.97
C PHE A 85 3.56 -12.84 4.37
N VAL A 86 4.37 -13.52 5.14
CA VAL A 86 5.08 -14.71 4.67
C VAL A 86 4.11 -15.84 4.33
N ASN A 87 3.11 -16.03 5.17
CA ASN A 87 2.15 -17.14 5.01
C ASN A 87 0.90 -16.77 4.25
N GLU A 88 0.74 -15.50 3.90
CA GLU A 88 -0.42 -15.01 3.16
C GLU A 88 0.07 -13.99 2.12
N PRO A 89 0.64 -14.47 1.00
CA PRO A 89 1.29 -13.56 0.04
C PRO A 89 0.34 -12.58 -0.64
N ASN A 90 -0.97 -12.81 -0.57
CA ASN A 90 -1.94 -11.84 -1.07
C ASN A 90 -2.19 -10.68 -0.11
N ARG A 91 -1.54 -10.67 1.05
CA ARG A 91 -1.70 -9.62 2.07
C ARG A 91 -0.37 -9.01 2.46
N GLY A 92 -0.44 -7.80 2.94
CA GLY A 92 0.73 -7.10 3.44
C GLY A 92 0.34 -5.96 4.36
N TYR A 93 1.34 -5.43 5.06
CA TYR A 93 1.19 -4.23 5.87
C TYR A 93 1.55 -2.99 5.07
N GLY A 94 0.89 -1.90 5.39
CA GLY A 94 1.24 -0.58 4.88
C GLY A 94 1.24 0.46 5.98
N VAL A 95 1.89 1.57 5.71
CA VAL A 95 1.84 2.74 6.57
C VAL A 95 1.18 3.86 5.79
N TYR A 96 0.53 4.78 6.50
CA TYR A 96 -0.08 5.95 5.86
C TYR A 96 1.00 6.76 5.15
N ALA A 97 0.73 7.11 3.90
CA ALA A 97 1.66 7.91 3.11
C ALA A 97 1.95 9.25 3.77
N PHE A 98 0.98 9.82 4.46
CA PHE A 98 1.13 11.07 5.19
C PHE A 98 2.32 11.02 6.16
N TRP A 99 2.44 9.92 6.92
CA TRP A 99 3.53 9.77 7.88
C TRP A 99 4.88 9.57 7.19
N MET A 100 4.89 8.80 6.09
CA MET A 100 6.11 8.60 5.32
C MET A 100 6.60 9.92 4.71
N TYR A 101 5.67 10.72 4.20
CA TYR A 101 6.00 12.02 3.63
C TYR A 101 6.60 12.95 4.69
N SER A 102 6.00 13.00 5.87
CA SER A 102 6.49 13.84 6.96
C SER A 102 7.91 13.48 7.37
N VAL A 103 8.19 12.19 7.47
CA VAL A 103 9.54 11.70 7.80
C VAL A 103 10.53 12.05 6.69
N ALA A 104 10.14 11.83 5.44
CA ALA A 104 11.02 12.08 4.29
C ALA A 104 11.37 13.56 4.14
N CYS A 105 10.45 14.45 4.53
CA CYS A 105 10.69 15.89 4.47
C CYS A 105 11.42 16.42 5.72
N GLY A 106 11.74 15.54 6.66
CA GLY A 106 12.43 15.96 7.89
C GLY A 106 11.55 16.71 8.87
N GLU A 107 10.25 16.66 8.69
CA GLU A 107 9.32 17.28 9.62
C GLU A 107 8.98 16.31 10.74
N ASN A 108 9.07 16.79 11.95
CA ASN A 108 8.86 15.95 13.12
C ASN A 108 7.69 16.40 13.94
#